data_3fdb62c14b64e68259e989b24cf5d6da
#
_entry.id   3fdb62c14b64e68259e989b24cf5d6da
#
_cell.length_a   1.000
_cell.length_b   1.000
_cell.length_c   1.000
_cell.angle_alpha   90.00
_cell.angle_beta   90.00
_cell.angle_gamma   90.00
#
_symmetry.space_group_name_H-M   'P 1'
#
loop_
_entity.id
_entity.type
_entity.pdbx_description
1 polymer ?
#
loop_
_entity_poly.entity_id
_entity_poly.type
_entity_poly.pdbx_seq_one_letter_code
_entity_poly.pdbx_strand_id
1 'polypeptide(L)'
;LLDPWLVGPLRFGGAGWLFEGTLPREWPIPGDLDCLLLTQGLPDHAHPATLERLPKALPVVGSAAAVQQARRFGFTQSETLRPGERLQRGSLEIQATAGAPVPQVENGYLLRGSGESLYVEPHGFLDPALPAEPLTAVITPVMDLGLPVAGAFVKGRAVVPQLLERFTPAHLLASTAGGDVAYSGLLQQVLQAKANSDQEQAQLAGRHPHTRFIDPDPGHCYQLS
;
A
#
# COMPACT_ATOMS: atom_id res chain seq x y z
N LEU A 1 10.55 0.11 5.54
CA LEU A 1 9.65 1.19 5.13
C LEU A 1 8.93 0.76 3.84
N LEU A 2 7.60 0.92 3.76
CA LEU A 2 6.82 0.48 2.60
C LEU A 2 6.06 1.68 2.00
N ASP A 3 6.17 1.87 0.66
CA ASP A 3 5.50 2.92 -0.14
C ASP A 3 5.40 4.28 0.56
N PRO A 4 6.51 4.89 0.98
CA PRO A 4 6.45 6.04 1.86
C PRO A 4 6.12 7.35 1.12
N TRP A 5 5.13 8.09 1.66
CA TRP A 5 4.93 9.50 1.38
C TRP A 5 5.04 10.27 2.71
N LEU A 6 6.22 10.84 2.98
CA LEU A 6 6.55 11.46 4.26
C LEU A 6 6.69 12.99 4.15
N VAL A 7 7.04 13.50 2.97
CA VAL A 7 7.37 14.92 2.79
C VAL A 7 6.89 15.43 1.43
N GLY A 8 6.62 16.72 1.34
CA GLY A 8 6.25 17.39 0.09
C GLY A 8 4.88 16.97 -0.48
N PRO A 9 4.44 17.61 -1.55
CA PRO A 9 3.16 17.35 -2.19
C PRO A 9 3.23 16.12 -3.11
N LEU A 10 2.15 15.33 -3.13
CA LEU A 10 1.93 14.27 -4.11
C LEU A 10 1.41 14.87 -5.41
N ARG A 11 2.10 14.63 -6.52
CA ARG A 11 1.71 15.09 -7.86
C ARG A 11 1.98 14.00 -8.88
N PHE A 12 1.08 13.86 -9.85
CA PHE A 12 1.28 13.00 -11.00
C PHE A 12 1.80 13.81 -12.19
N GLY A 13 2.96 13.41 -12.76
CA GLY A 13 3.59 14.11 -13.89
C GLY A 13 4.03 15.55 -13.58
N GLY A 14 4.16 15.93 -12.30
CA GLY A 14 4.50 17.30 -11.90
C GLY A 14 3.36 18.32 -12.06
N ALA A 15 2.19 17.88 -12.52
CA ALA A 15 1.04 18.76 -12.85
C ALA A 15 0.10 18.94 -11.64
N GLY A 16 0.48 19.80 -10.68
CA GLY A 16 -0.36 20.10 -9.50
C GLY A 16 -1.75 20.64 -9.85
N TRP A 17 -1.89 21.34 -10.97
CA TRP A 17 -3.21 21.78 -11.45
C TRP A 17 -4.14 20.64 -11.85
N LEU A 18 -3.57 19.49 -12.22
CA LEU A 18 -4.33 18.29 -12.57
C LEU A 18 -4.74 17.52 -11.31
N PHE A 19 -3.76 17.24 -10.43
CA PHE A 19 -4.00 16.58 -9.14
C PHE A 19 -2.83 16.86 -8.19
N GLU A 20 -3.17 17.31 -6.98
CA GLU A 20 -2.20 17.50 -5.91
C GLU A 20 -2.78 17.01 -4.58
N GLY A 21 -1.99 16.22 -3.86
CA GLY A 21 -2.21 15.88 -2.46
C GLY A 21 -1.23 16.64 -1.58
N THR A 22 -1.70 17.17 -0.45
CA THR A 22 -0.86 17.88 0.52
C THR A 22 -1.03 17.26 1.89
N LEU A 23 0.07 16.84 2.50
CA LEU A 23 0.09 16.33 3.87
C LEU A 23 -0.23 17.46 4.85
N PRO A 24 -0.95 17.18 5.96
CA PRO A 24 -1.19 18.17 7.02
C PRO A 24 0.11 18.63 7.69
N ARG A 25 1.13 17.77 7.67
CA ARG A 25 2.51 18.06 8.11
C ARG A 25 3.48 17.10 7.43
N GLU A 26 4.75 17.47 7.32
CA GLU A 26 5.80 16.53 6.95
C GLU A 26 6.15 15.60 8.11
N TRP A 27 6.48 14.36 7.79
CA TRP A 27 6.92 13.36 8.74
C TRP A 27 8.44 13.23 8.71
N PRO A 28 9.10 12.98 9.84
CA PRO A 28 10.54 12.75 9.85
C PRO A 28 10.89 11.48 9.07
N ILE A 29 12.03 11.52 8.39
CA ILE A 29 12.60 10.33 7.79
C ILE A 29 13.16 9.45 8.91
N PRO A 30 12.71 8.19 9.06
CA PRO A 30 13.27 7.28 10.06
C PRO A 30 14.77 7.04 9.82
N GLY A 31 15.55 6.95 10.90
CA GLY A 31 17.00 6.79 10.82
C GLY A 31 17.48 5.34 10.78
N ASP A 32 16.66 4.40 11.21
CA ASP A 32 16.97 2.98 11.44
C ASP A 32 16.26 2.06 10.46
N LEU A 33 16.40 2.34 9.17
CA LEU A 33 15.75 1.59 8.11
C LEU A 33 16.64 0.46 7.59
N ASP A 34 16.12 -0.77 7.56
CA ASP A 34 16.78 -1.94 6.97
C ASP A 34 16.60 -2.03 5.45
N CYS A 35 15.42 -1.63 4.96
CA CYS A 35 15.11 -1.60 3.53
C CYS A 35 13.92 -0.70 3.20
N LEU A 36 13.83 -0.35 1.92
CA LEU A 36 12.68 0.28 1.29
C LEU A 36 11.97 -0.75 0.42
N LEU A 37 10.69 -1.00 0.68
CA LEU A 37 9.85 -1.89 -0.09
C LEU A 37 8.86 -1.05 -0.90
N LEU A 38 8.83 -1.26 -2.22
CA LEU A 38 7.97 -0.48 -3.13
C LEU A 38 7.10 -1.42 -3.97
N THR A 39 5.80 -1.18 -3.96
CA THR A 39 4.83 -1.99 -4.72
C THR A 39 4.85 -1.65 -6.20
N GLN A 40 4.92 -0.36 -6.54
CA GLN A 40 4.97 0.14 -7.91
C GLN A 40 5.77 1.45 -8.04
N GLY A 41 5.93 1.95 -9.27
CA GLY A 41 6.78 3.11 -9.57
C GLY A 41 6.04 4.45 -9.68
N LEU A 42 4.73 4.50 -9.44
CA LEU A 42 3.98 5.74 -9.48
C LEU A 42 4.22 6.62 -8.25
N PRO A 43 3.99 7.94 -8.34
CA PRO A 43 4.32 8.89 -7.28
C PRO A 43 3.64 8.67 -5.93
N ASP A 44 2.50 8.03 -5.91
CA ASP A 44 1.75 7.67 -4.69
C ASP A 44 2.35 6.48 -3.92
N HIS A 45 3.26 5.71 -4.55
CA HIS A 45 3.98 4.59 -3.94
C HIS A 45 5.50 4.84 -3.89
N ALA A 46 6.08 5.32 -4.99
CA ALA A 46 7.49 5.70 -5.09
C ALA A 46 7.62 7.23 -5.05
N HIS A 47 7.23 7.84 -3.93
CA HIS A 47 7.06 9.29 -3.81
C HIS A 47 8.37 10.06 -4.03
N PRO A 48 8.46 10.95 -5.06
CA PRO A 48 9.71 11.57 -5.48
C PRO A 48 10.43 12.33 -4.36
N ALA A 49 9.73 13.25 -3.67
CA ALA A 49 10.36 14.08 -2.64
C ALA A 49 10.80 13.24 -1.42
N THR A 50 10.08 12.17 -1.08
CA THR A 50 10.51 11.23 -0.03
C THR A 50 11.74 10.43 -0.49
N LEU A 51 11.72 9.90 -1.72
CA LEU A 51 12.87 9.18 -2.27
C LEU A 51 14.12 10.06 -2.35
N GLU A 52 14.00 11.35 -2.65
CA GLU A 52 15.13 12.29 -2.64
C GLU A 52 15.80 12.42 -1.27
N ARG A 53 15.01 12.37 -0.19
CA ARG A 53 15.51 12.54 1.20
C ARG A 53 16.03 11.25 1.84
N LEU A 54 15.66 10.08 1.31
CA LEU A 54 16.12 8.79 1.84
C LEU A 54 17.60 8.52 1.53
N PRO A 55 18.33 7.83 2.43
CA PRO A 55 19.73 7.43 2.20
C PRO A 55 19.85 6.56 0.94
N LYS A 56 20.76 6.91 0.03
CA LYS A 56 20.90 6.21 -1.27
C LYS A 56 21.55 4.83 -1.17
N ALA A 57 22.20 4.54 -0.04
CA ALA A 57 22.72 3.21 0.29
C ALA A 57 21.64 2.27 0.87
N LEU A 58 20.44 2.78 1.20
CA LEU A 58 19.33 1.96 1.69
C LEU A 58 18.94 0.93 0.61
N PRO A 59 18.92 -0.36 0.92
CA PRO A 59 18.48 -1.38 -0.03
C PRO A 59 17.02 -1.18 -0.41
N VAL A 60 16.73 -1.25 -1.71
CA VAL A 60 15.36 -1.16 -2.25
C VAL A 60 14.96 -2.51 -2.81
N VAL A 61 13.76 -2.95 -2.45
CA VAL A 61 13.11 -4.14 -2.99
C VAL A 61 11.79 -3.70 -3.63
N GLY A 62 11.47 -4.19 -4.82
CA GLY A 62 10.24 -3.74 -5.45
C GLY A 62 9.88 -4.43 -6.74
N SER A 63 8.75 -4.02 -7.33
CA SER A 63 8.41 -4.36 -8.71
C SER A 63 9.45 -3.77 -9.69
N ALA A 64 9.48 -4.25 -10.92
CA ALA A 64 10.45 -3.75 -11.92
C ALA A 64 10.35 -2.22 -12.12
N ALA A 65 9.13 -1.68 -12.18
CA ALA A 65 8.89 -0.26 -12.32
C ALA A 65 9.33 0.54 -11.09
N ALA A 66 9.07 0.02 -9.89
CA ALA A 66 9.47 0.61 -8.62
C ALA A 66 11.00 0.68 -8.50
N VAL A 67 11.70 -0.40 -8.82
CA VAL A 67 13.17 -0.46 -8.83
C VAL A 67 13.76 0.49 -9.87
N GLN A 68 13.17 0.58 -11.06
CA GLN A 68 13.60 1.55 -12.06
C GLN A 68 13.48 2.99 -11.55
N GLN A 69 12.38 3.30 -10.86
CA GLN A 69 12.17 4.62 -10.27
C GLN A 69 13.19 4.90 -9.15
N ALA A 70 13.40 3.96 -8.22
CA ALA A 70 14.41 4.12 -7.17
C ALA A 70 15.82 4.39 -7.74
N ARG A 71 16.22 3.67 -8.79
CA ARG A 71 17.51 3.90 -9.48
C ARG A 71 17.62 5.31 -10.06
N ARG A 72 16.54 5.88 -10.60
CA ARG A 72 16.51 7.27 -11.08
C ARG A 72 16.76 8.28 -9.96
N PHE A 73 16.36 7.95 -8.74
CA PHE A 73 16.63 8.75 -7.53
C PHE A 73 17.99 8.44 -6.87
N GLY A 74 18.85 7.64 -7.52
CA GLY A 74 20.23 7.40 -7.10
C GLY A 74 20.41 6.27 -6.08
N PHE A 75 19.41 5.42 -5.82
CA PHE A 75 19.62 4.24 -4.99
C PHE A 75 20.55 3.25 -5.65
N THR A 76 21.59 2.84 -4.92
CA THR A 76 22.70 2.02 -5.44
C THR A 76 22.47 0.52 -5.24
N GLN A 77 21.63 0.15 -4.28
CA GLN A 77 21.29 -1.23 -3.96
C GLN A 77 19.81 -1.46 -4.22
N SER A 78 19.47 -2.22 -5.26
CA SER A 78 18.08 -2.45 -5.60
C SER A 78 17.86 -3.83 -6.19
N GLU A 79 16.80 -4.50 -5.76
CA GLU A 79 16.43 -5.85 -6.14
C GLU A 79 14.97 -5.89 -6.63
N THR A 80 14.78 -6.45 -7.80
CA THR A 80 13.44 -6.66 -8.36
C THR A 80 12.93 -8.02 -7.95
N LEU A 81 11.73 -8.08 -7.37
CA LEU A 81 11.01 -9.32 -7.14
C LEU A 81 9.83 -9.43 -8.11
N ARG A 82 9.66 -10.61 -8.67
CA ARG A 82 8.48 -10.98 -9.47
C ARG A 82 7.48 -11.72 -8.59
N PRO A 83 6.20 -11.72 -8.93
CA PRO A 83 5.21 -12.54 -8.21
C PRO A 83 5.67 -13.97 -8.03
N GLY A 84 5.58 -14.48 -6.80
CA GLY A 84 6.06 -15.79 -6.38
C GLY A 84 7.51 -15.83 -5.88
N GLU A 85 8.36 -14.87 -6.24
CA GLU A 85 9.74 -14.79 -5.74
C GLU A 85 9.80 -14.36 -4.28
N ARG A 86 10.83 -14.82 -3.57
CA ARG A 86 11.06 -14.56 -2.15
C ARG A 86 12.45 -14.02 -1.92
N LEU A 87 12.59 -13.17 -0.92
CA LEU A 87 13.84 -12.59 -0.46
C LEU A 87 13.89 -12.64 1.06
N GLN A 88 15.02 -13.09 1.60
CA GLN A 88 15.27 -13.02 3.04
C GLN A 88 16.08 -11.78 3.37
N ARG A 89 15.59 -10.98 4.33
CA ARG A 89 16.29 -9.81 4.90
C ARG A 89 16.31 -9.93 6.43
N GLY A 90 17.45 -10.36 6.98
CA GLY A 90 17.52 -10.68 8.41
C GLY A 90 16.47 -11.73 8.79
N SER A 91 15.63 -11.43 9.76
CA SER A 91 14.50 -12.28 10.18
C SER A 91 13.24 -12.13 9.32
N LEU A 92 13.19 -11.18 8.37
CA LEU A 92 12.03 -10.91 7.53
C LEU A 92 12.13 -11.67 6.22
N GLU A 93 11.14 -12.52 5.91
CA GLU A 93 10.88 -13.04 4.58
C GLU A 93 9.94 -12.09 3.84
N ILE A 94 10.31 -11.67 2.65
CA ILE A 94 9.51 -10.85 1.73
C ILE A 94 9.15 -11.72 0.54
N GLN A 95 7.89 -12.05 0.37
CA GLN A 95 7.37 -12.73 -0.82
C GLN A 95 6.57 -11.75 -1.66
N ALA A 96 6.99 -11.55 -2.92
CA ALA A 96 6.19 -10.79 -3.87
C ALA A 96 4.99 -11.64 -4.33
N THR A 97 3.84 -10.99 -4.45
CA THR A 97 2.60 -11.57 -4.97
C THR A 97 2.14 -10.78 -6.19
N ALA A 98 1.28 -11.35 -7.01
CA ALA A 98 0.64 -10.55 -8.04
C ALA A 98 -0.23 -9.47 -7.38
N GLY A 99 -0.17 -8.26 -7.92
CA GLY A 99 -1.00 -7.13 -7.56
C GLY A 99 -1.87 -6.68 -8.73
N ALA A 100 -2.56 -5.56 -8.59
CA ALA A 100 -3.39 -5.01 -9.64
C ALA A 100 -2.57 -4.64 -10.91
N PRO A 101 -3.11 -4.91 -12.12
CA PRO A 101 -2.42 -4.55 -13.36
C PRO A 101 -2.59 -3.06 -13.74
N VAL A 102 -3.49 -2.35 -13.09
CA VAL A 102 -3.90 -0.97 -13.40
C VAL A 102 -3.84 -0.12 -12.11
N PRO A 103 -3.34 1.11 -12.14
CA PRO A 103 -2.86 1.89 -13.30
C PRO A 103 -1.50 1.47 -13.84
N GLN A 104 -0.71 0.75 -13.07
CA GLN A 104 0.56 0.16 -13.45
C GLN A 104 0.66 -1.22 -12.80
N VAL A 105 1.29 -2.18 -13.46
CA VAL A 105 1.55 -3.50 -12.87
C VAL A 105 2.34 -3.33 -11.57
N GLU A 106 1.81 -3.87 -10.50
CA GLU A 106 2.37 -3.78 -9.15
C GLU A 106 2.61 -5.16 -8.54
N ASN A 107 3.29 -5.15 -7.41
CA ASN A 107 3.35 -6.29 -6.51
C ASN A 107 2.48 -6.02 -5.27
N GLY A 108 1.78 -7.04 -4.81
CA GLY A 108 1.48 -7.19 -3.39
C GLY A 108 2.68 -7.84 -2.68
N TYR A 109 2.68 -7.83 -1.37
CA TYR A 109 3.71 -8.48 -0.56
C TYR A 109 3.12 -9.26 0.59
N LEU A 110 3.63 -10.47 0.78
CA LEU A 110 3.42 -11.26 1.98
C LEU A 110 4.72 -11.23 2.78
N LEU A 111 4.68 -10.62 3.94
CA LEU A 111 5.80 -10.41 4.84
C LEU A 111 5.67 -11.38 6.02
N ARG A 112 6.72 -12.11 6.35
CA ARG A 112 6.76 -13.03 7.49
C ARG A 112 8.02 -12.82 8.32
N GLY A 113 7.84 -12.69 9.61
CA GLY A 113 8.96 -12.55 10.54
C GLY A 113 8.52 -12.54 11.99
N SER A 114 9.37 -13.07 12.87
CA SER A 114 9.12 -13.07 14.33
C SER A 114 7.79 -13.72 14.77
N GLY A 115 7.30 -14.69 14.00
CA GLY A 115 6.01 -15.34 14.25
C GLY A 115 4.80 -14.60 13.70
N GLU A 116 4.99 -13.41 13.13
CA GLU A 116 3.94 -12.58 12.55
C GLU A 116 3.92 -12.67 11.01
N SER A 117 2.75 -12.43 10.43
CA SER A 117 2.56 -12.42 8.98
C SER A 117 1.63 -11.30 8.55
N LEU A 118 2.04 -10.58 7.50
CA LEU A 118 1.36 -9.40 7.02
C LEU A 118 1.22 -9.47 5.50
N TYR A 119 -0.01 -9.39 4.99
CA TYR A 119 -0.25 -9.21 3.57
C TYR A 119 -0.56 -7.73 3.27
N VAL A 120 0.13 -7.18 2.30
CA VAL A 120 -0.05 -5.79 1.85
C VAL A 120 -0.36 -5.77 0.37
N GLU A 121 -1.47 -5.12 0.03
CA GLU A 121 -1.92 -4.97 -1.35
C GLU A 121 -2.62 -3.60 -1.52
N PRO A 122 -2.07 -2.70 -2.37
CA PRO A 122 -2.49 -1.29 -2.35
C PRO A 122 -3.71 -0.94 -3.21
N HIS A 123 -4.17 -1.82 -4.11
CA HIS A 123 -5.26 -1.49 -5.05
C HIS A 123 -6.50 -2.38 -4.98
N GLY A 124 -6.56 -3.28 -4.01
CA GLY A 124 -7.69 -4.23 -3.89
C GLY A 124 -7.58 -5.34 -4.94
N PHE A 125 -6.57 -6.19 -4.78
CA PHE A 125 -6.33 -7.38 -5.60
C PHE A 125 -5.96 -8.55 -4.68
N LEU A 126 -6.55 -9.71 -4.92
CA LEU A 126 -6.15 -10.95 -4.27
C LEU A 126 -5.45 -11.84 -5.28
N ASP A 127 -4.17 -12.12 -5.07
CA ASP A 127 -3.43 -13.07 -5.89
C ASP A 127 -4.06 -14.47 -5.76
N PRO A 128 -4.62 -15.03 -6.84
CA PRO A 128 -5.27 -16.34 -6.79
C PRO A 128 -4.29 -17.49 -6.49
N ALA A 129 -2.98 -17.29 -6.68
CA ALA A 129 -1.95 -18.28 -6.39
C ALA A 129 -1.65 -18.44 -4.89
N LEU A 130 -2.07 -17.49 -4.06
CA LEU A 130 -1.84 -17.56 -2.62
C LEU A 130 -2.75 -18.61 -1.96
N PRO A 131 -2.19 -19.50 -1.13
CA PRO A 131 -2.97 -20.45 -0.36
C PRO A 131 -3.83 -19.75 0.69
N ALA A 132 -4.87 -20.41 1.15
CA ALA A 132 -5.61 -19.98 2.33
C ALA A 132 -4.78 -20.27 3.58
N GLU A 133 -4.50 -19.25 4.38
CA GLU A 133 -3.76 -19.36 5.63
C GLU A 133 -4.14 -18.22 6.58
N PRO A 134 -4.20 -18.44 7.90
CA PRO A 134 -4.38 -17.34 8.85
C PRO A 134 -3.18 -16.38 8.83
N LEU A 135 -3.46 -15.07 8.82
CA LEU A 135 -2.45 -14.03 8.90
C LEU A 135 -2.65 -13.15 10.14
N THR A 136 -1.58 -12.55 10.64
CA THR A 136 -1.67 -11.55 11.69
C THR A 136 -2.42 -10.33 11.21
N ALA A 137 -2.09 -9.81 10.01
CA ALA A 137 -2.79 -8.66 9.48
C ALA A 137 -2.84 -8.64 7.95
N VAL A 138 -3.84 -7.91 7.44
CA VAL A 138 -3.97 -7.51 6.04
C VAL A 138 -4.05 -5.99 5.97
N ILE A 139 -3.25 -5.37 5.10
CA ILE A 139 -3.32 -3.95 4.75
C ILE A 139 -3.80 -3.85 3.31
N THR A 140 -4.97 -3.26 3.11
CA THR A 140 -5.62 -3.15 1.80
C THR A 140 -6.60 -1.98 1.77
N PRO A 141 -6.93 -1.43 0.58
CA PRO A 141 -8.02 -0.46 0.48
C PRO A 141 -9.35 -1.08 0.93
N VAL A 142 -10.13 -0.31 1.67
CA VAL A 142 -11.52 -0.67 2.04
C VAL A 142 -12.56 0.07 1.20
N MET A 143 -12.11 0.96 0.32
CA MET A 143 -12.94 1.73 -0.60
C MET A 143 -12.63 1.39 -2.04
N ASP A 144 -13.57 1.73 -2.93
CA ASP A 144 -13.29 1.78 -4.36
C ASP A 144 -12.93 3.20 -4.76
N LEU A 145 -11.95 3.34 -5.67
CA LEU A 145 -11.57 4.60 -6.28
C LEU A 145 -11.51 4.43 -7.79
N GLY A 146 -12.08 5.36 -8.53
CA GLY A 146 -12.12 5.27 -9.99
C GLY A 146 -12.49 6.56 -10.69
N LEU A 147 -12.54 6.48 -12.00
CA LEU A 147 -13.00 7.54 -12.88
C LEU A 147 -14.36 7.14 -13.49
N PRO A 148 -15.27 8.09 -13.75
CA PRO A 148 -16.63 7.81 -14.23
C PRO A 148 -16.68 6.93 -15.48
N VAL A 149 -15.73 7.10 -16.40
CA VAL A 149 -15.70 6.40 -17.69
C VAL A 149 -14.70 5.25 -17.70
N ALA A 150 -13.60 5.35 -16.95
CA ALA A 150 -12.53 4.34 -16.92
C ALA A 150 -12.80 3.21 -15.92
N GLY A 151 -13.78 3.38 -15.03
CA GLY A 151 -14.10 2.42 -13.98
C GLY A 151 -13.18 2.52 -12.76
N ALA A 152 -13.34 1.56 -11.83
CA ALA A 152 -12.54 1.52 -10.60
C ALA A 152 -11.16 0.93 -10.87
N PHE A 153 -10.12 1.63 -10.44
CA PHE A 153 -8.74 1.12 -10.40
C PHE A 153 -8.31 0.71 -8.99
N VAL A 154 -9.01 1.18 -7.93
CA VAL A 154 -8.96 0.61 -6.58
C VAL A 154 -10.29 -0.12 -6.33
N LYS A 155 -10.25 -1.37 -5.86
CA LYS A 155 -11.41 -2.26 -5.75
C LYS A 155 -11.56 -2.87 -4.35
N GLY A 156 -11.35 -2.07 -3.31
CA GLY A 156 -11.37 -2.53 -1.92
C GLY A 156 -12.65 -3.23 -1.53
N ARG A 157 -13.82 -2.66 -1.88
CA ARG A 157 -15.14 -3.21 -1.53
C ARG A 157 -15.36 -4.63 -2.03
N ALA A 158 -14.89 -4.92 -3.24
CA ALA A 158 -15.07 -6.24 -3.86
C ALA A 158 -14.06 -7.27 -3.33
N VAL A 159 -12.88 -6.82 -2.91
CA VAL A 159 -11.74 -7.71 -2.57
C VAL A 159 -11.65 -7.97 -1.07
N VAL A 160 -12.00 -7.02 -0.20
CA VAL A 160 -11.96 -7.21 1.27
C VAL A 160 -12.67 -8.48 1.73
N PRO A 161 -13.91 -8.81 1.32
CA PRO A 161 -14.55 -10.05 1.73
C PRO A 161 -13.75 -11.30 1.36
N GLN A 162 -13.14 -11.30 0.16
CA GLN A 162 -12.32 -12.42 -0.32
C GLN A 162 -11.03 -12.57 0.48
N LEU A 163 -10.40 -11.46 0.86
CA LEU A 163 -9.20 -11.45 1.71
C LEU A 163 -9.51 -11.97 3.11
N LEU A 164 -10.64 -11.56 3.68
CA LEU A 164 -11.09 -12.03 4.99
C LEU A 164 -11.40 -13.53 5.00
N GLU A 165 -12.04 -14.05 3.95
CA GLU A 165 -12.30 -15.48 3.79
C GLU A 165 -11.02 -16.30 3.56
N ARG A 166 -10.07 -15.75 2.77
CA ARG A 166 -8.83 -16.43 2.41
C ARG A 166 -7.83 -16.49 3.56
N PHE A 167 -7.68 -15.39 4.28
CA PHE A 167 -6.60 -15.21 5.26
C PHE A 167 -7.06 -15.16 6.70
N THR A 168 -8.35 -15.10 6.96
CA THR A 168 -8.92 -14.99 8.33
C THR A 168 -8.02 -14.15 9.27
N PRO A 169 -7.63 -12.92 8.89
CA PRO A 169 -6.62 -12.16 9.60
C PRO A 169 -7.12 -11.70 10.96
N ALA A 170 -6.21 -11.61 11.94
CA ALA A 170 -6.54 -11.01 13.23
C ALA A 170 -6.84 -9.50 13.09
N HIS A 171 -6.18 -8.82 12.14
CA HIS A 171 -6.35 -7.39 11.89
C HIS A 171 -6.52 -7.08 10.41
N LEU A 172 -7.45 -6.16 10.10
CA LEU A 172 -7.57 -5.53 8.79
C LEU A 172 -7.33 -4.03 8.93
N LEU A 173 -6.29 -3.51 8.26
CA LEU A 173 -5.94 -2.09 8.26
C LEU A 173 -6.31 -1.48 6.90
N ALA A 174 -7.03 -0.37 6.93
CA ALA A 174 -7.37 0.38 5.72
C ALA A 174 -6.15 1.14 5.19
N SER A 175 -5.70 0.86 3.96
CA SER A 175 -4.54 1.54 3.37
C SER A 175 -4.85 2.88 2.72
N THR A 176 -6.13 3.15 2.44
CA THR A 176 -6.61 4.37 1.77
C THR A 176 -7.17 5.41 2.73
N ALA A 177 -7.19 5.10 4.02
CA ALA A 177 -7.54 6.06 5.06
C ALA A 177 -6.33 6.98 5.29
N GLY A 178 -6.30 8.08 4.58
CA GLY A 178 -5.10 8.90 4.47
C GLY A 178 -4.95 10.02 5.46
N GLY A 179 -5.53 9.97 6.65
CA GLY A 179 -5.48 11.11 7.56
C GLY A 179 -6.04 12.39 6.90
N ASP A 180 -5.67 13.55 7.42
CA ASP A 180 -6.16 14.85 6.93
C ASP A 180 -5.42 15.34 5.67
N VAL A 181 -5.25 14.49 4.66
CA VAL A 181 -4.65 14.89 3.38
C VAL A 181 -5.60 15.79 2.62
N ALA A 182 -5.14 16.99 2.29
CA ALA A 182 -5.89 17.90 1.43
C ALA A 182 -5.62 17.57 -0.04
N TYR A 183 -6.68 17.35 -0.81
CA TYR A 183 -6.58 17.12 -2.26
C TYR A 183 -7.08 18.32 -3.04
N SER A 184 -6.46 18.60 -4.18
CA SER A 184 -6.84 19.67 -5.11
C SER A 184 -6.58 19.28 -6.57
N GLY A 185 -7.05 20.12 -7.51
CA GLY A 185 -6.87 19.94 -8.95
C GLY A 185 -8.10 19.38 -9.67
N LEU A 186 -8.03 19.35 -11.00
CA LEU A 186 -9.17 18.95 -11.84
C LEU A 186 -9.64 17.52 -11.61
N LEU A 187 -8.72 16.60 -11.37
CA LEU A 187 -9.07 15.19 -11.13
C LEU A 187 -9.84 14.98 -9.83
N GLN A 188 -9.64 15.84 -8.81
CA GLN A 188 -10.41 15.75 -7.57
C GLN A 188 -11.92 15.81 -7.81
N GLN A 189 -12.35 16.67 -8.77
CA GLN A 189 -13.76 16.87 -9.08
C GLN A 189 -14.39 15.68 -9.82
N VAL A 190 -13.58 14.87 -10.50
CA VAL A 190 -14.04 13.74 -11.31
C VAL A 190 -13.73 12.39 -10.69
N LEU A 191 -12.84 12.33 -9.70
CA LEU A 191 -12.56 11.10 -8.96
C LEU A 191 -13.80 10.70 -8.15
N GLN A 192 -14.24 9.47 -8.35
CA GLN A 192 -15.32 8.88 -7.56
C GLN A 192 -14.73 7.95 -6.51
N ALA A 193 -14.88 8.35 -5.25
CA ALA A 193 -14.55 7.51 -4.10
C ALA A 193 -15.85 6.90 -3.55
N LYS A 194 -15.88 5.58 -3.44
CA LYS A 194 -16.99 4.82 -2.85
C LYS A 194 -16.44 4.02 -1.67
N ALA A 195 -16.58 4.57 -0.48
CA ALA A 195 -16.24 3.86 0.74
C ALA A 195 -17.31 2.80 1.05
N ASN A 196 -16.93 1.78 1.79
CA ASN A 196 -17.89 0.91 2.42
C ASN A 196 -18.73 1.73 3.38
N SER A 197 -20.06 1.55 3.36
CA SER A 197 -20.93 2.17 4.34
C SER A 197 -20.66 1.57 5.73
N ASP A 198 -20.97 2.31 6.78
CA ASP A 198 -20.89 1.81 8.16
C ASP A 198 -21.67 0.49 8.32
N GLN A 199 -22.78 0.35 7.60
CA GLN A 199 -23.58 -0.87 7.58
C GLN A 199 -22.84 -2.04 6.92
N GLU A 200 -22.12 -1.82 5.81
CA GLU A 200 -21.32 -2.86 5.15
C GLU A 200 -20.16 -3.30 6.05
N GLN A 201 -19.48 -2.33 6.70
CA GLN A 201 -18.43 -2.62 7.66
C GLN A 201 -18.93 -3.41 8.86
N ALA A 202 -20.08 -3.03 9.42
CA ALA A 202 -20.72 -3.76 10.51
C ALA A 202 -21.12 -5.18 10.11
N GLN A 203 -21.60 -5.38 8.87
CA GLN A 203 -21.93 -6.72 8.35
C GLN A 203 -20.66 -7.58 8.17
N LEU A 204 -19.57 -7.01 7.67
CA LEU A 204 -18.28 -7.70 7.55
C LEU A 204 -17.74 -8.09 8.93
N ALA A 205 -17.78 -7.16 9.90
CA ALA A 205 -17.37 -7.44 11.27
C ALA A 205 -18.21 -8.54 11.92
N GLY A 206 -19.52 -8.56 11.66
CA GLY A 206 -20.44 -9.62 12.15
C GLY A 206 -20.14 -11.00 11.55
N ARG A 207 -19.66 -11.07 10.30
CA ARG A 207 -19.24 -12.32 9.64
C ARG A 207 -17.84 -12.78 10.04
N HIS A 208 -16.98 -11.83 10.42
CA HIS A 208 -15.57 -12.06 10.77
C HIS A 208 -15.28 -11.54 12.19
N PRO A 209 -15.91 -12.13 13.24
CA PRO A 209 -15.81 -11.63 14.62
C PRO A 209 -14.40 -11.71 15.21
N HIS A 210 -13.50 -12.47 14.60
CA HIS A 210 -12.10 -12.60 15.02
C HIS A 210 -11.18 -11.57 14.34
N THR A 211 -11.68 -10.80 13.37
CA THR A 211 -10.89 -9.76 12.69
C THR A 211 -11.21 -8.40 13.30
N ARG A 212 -10.18 -7.72 13.79
CA ARG A 212 -10.28 -6.32 14.23
C ARG A 212 -10.05 -5.41 13.03
N PHE A 213 -11.04 -4.56 12.73
CA PHE A 213 -10.93 -3.51 11.72
C PHE A 213 -10.23 -2.27 12.31
N ILE A 214 -9.21 -1.77 11.63
CA ILE A 214 -8.43 -0.61 12.03
C ILE A 214 -8.43 0.40 10.88
N ASP A 215 -8.88 1.61 11.18
CA ASP A 215 -8.66 2.80 10.35
C ASP A 215 -7.42 3.50 10.93
N PRO A 216 -6.25 3.42 10.26
CA PRO A 216 -5.01 3.84 10.90
C PRO A 216 -4.83 5.36 10.88
N ASP A 217 -4.55 5.93 12.05
CA ASP A 217 -4.12 7.31 12.20
C ASP A 217 -2.64 7.47 11.83
N PRO A 218 -2.28 8.43 10.96
CA PRO A 218 -0.89 8.70 10.63
C PRO A 218 -0.03 9.02 11.86
N GLY A 219 1.13 8.34 11.96
CA GLY A 219 2.07 8.50 13.07
C GLY A 219 1.71 7.74 14.34
N HIS A 220 0.61 7.01 14.38
CA HIS A 220 0.29 6.11 15.47
C HIS A 220 0.93 4.73 15.25
N CYS A 221 1.46 4.11 16.33
CA CYS A 221 1.97 2.75 16.30
C CYS A 221 0.88 1.78 16.76
N TYR A 222 0.58 0.79 15.93
CA TYR A 222 -0.39 -0.26 16.25
C TYR A 222 0.33 -1.55 16.62
N GLN A 223 -0.03 -2.09 17.80
CA GLN A 223 0.39 -3.43 18.21
C GLN A 223 -0.55 -4.44 17.55
N LEU A 224 0.00 -5.36 16.75
CA LEU A 224 -0.78 -6.35 15.99
C LEU A 224 -0.72 -7.77 16.57
N SER A 225 0.05 -7.96 17.64
CA SER A 225 0.18 -9.23 18.38
C SER A 225 -0.55 -9.18 19.71
#